data_abb820ebe8a5be1ab84ada3ff603d4f6
#
_entry.id   abb820ebe8a5be1ab84ada3ff603d4f6
#
_cell.length_a   1.000
_cell.length_b   1.000
_cell.length_c   1.000
_cell.angle_alpha   90.00
_cell.angle_beta   90.00
_cell.angle_gamma   90.00
#
_symmetry.space_group_name_H-M   'P 1'
#
loop_
_entity.id
_entity.type
_entity.pdbx_description
1 polymer ?
#
loop_
_entity_poly.entity_id
_entity_poly.type
_entity_poly.pdbx_seq_one_letter_code
_entity_poly.pdbx_strand_id
1 'polypeptide(L)'
;MRLIYVSMEDCKRTVFPYIHKNLTSNEMAPVYETDTQGMSDLGKILQFVMNDDYYPTFSDKTSYLLCSLAGAQYFVNGNKRVGVVVILRFLEINNVHLSALTEQQFQTILSIAFPAHAWEHNRHIRNPHAAFLYNLAIVIGDKARWGTNDFSQLKERVAALFEHSYFVE
;
A
#
# COMPACT_ATOMS: atom_id res chain seq x y z
N MET A 1 -0.65 -18.53 -12.28
CA MET A 1 -0.37 -17.27 -13.01
C MET A 1 1.03 -16.79 -12.67
N ARG A 2 1.82 -16.34 -13.66
CA ARG A 2 3.15 -15.77 -13.37
C ARG A 2 2.96 -14.29 -13.01
N LEU A 3 3.29 -13.91 -11.78
CA LEU A 3 3.17 -12.52 -11.31
C LEU A 3 4.23 -11.62 -11.97
N ILE A 4 3.83 -10.41 -12.26
CA ILE A 4 4.71 -9.31 -12.69
C ILE A 4 4.94 -8.42 -11.45
N TYR A 5 6.19 -8.07 -11.20
CA TYR A 5 6.57 -7.29 -10.02
C TYR A 5 6.90 -5.84 -10.40
N VAL A 6 6.52 -4.92 -9.51
CA VAL A 6 6.92 -3.52 -9.64
C VAL A 6 8.44 -3.41 -9.53
N SER A 7 9.06 -2.77 -10.48
CA SER A 7 10.51 -2.55 -10.53
C SER A 7 10.89 -1.14 -10.06
N MET A 8 12.17 -0.93 -9.79
CA MET A 8 12.70 0.43 -9.53
C MET A 8 12.49 1.37 -10.71
N GLU A 9 12.50 0.84 -11.93
CA GLU A 9 12.19 1.61 -13.14
C GLU A 9 10.72 2.02 -13.19
N ASP A 10 9.78 1.13 -12.81
CA ASP A 10 8.37 1.48 -12.63
C ASP A 10 8.19 2.59 -11.58
N CYS A 11 8.94 2.51 -10.48
CA CYS A 11 8.89 3.56 -9.46
C CYS A 11 9.27 4.93 -10.03
N LYS A 12 10.39 5.01 -10.77
CA LYS A 12 10.87 6.26 -11.37
C LYS A 12 9.97 6.78 -12.48
N ARG A 13 9.44 5.90 -13.33
CA ARG A 13 8.66 6.31 -14.52
C ARG A 13 7.18 6.48 -14.24
N THR A 14 6.64 5.82 -13.24
CA THR A 14 5.18 5.77 -13.00
C THR A 14 4.81 6.19 -11.58
N VAL A 15 5.39 5.56 -10.54
CA VAL A 15 4.97 5.78 -9.15
C VAL A 15 5.28 7.21 -8.69
N PHE A 16 6.52 7.64 -8.77
CA PHE A 16 6.91 8.98 -8.31
C PHE A 16 6.26 10.11 -9.12
N PRO A 17 6.23 10.05 -10.46
CA PRO A 17 5.50 11.05 -11.24
C PRO A 17 4.00 11.11 -10.92
N TYR A 18 3.36 9.96 -10.66
CA TYR A 18 1.96 9.92 -10.25
C TYR A 18 1.74 10.63 -8.92
N ILE A 19 2.61 10.38 -7.93
CA ILE A 19 2.55 11.04 -6.63
C ILE A 19 2.71 12.56 -6.79
N HIS A 20 3.71 13.01 -7.53
CA HIS A 20 3.96 14.44 -7.78
C HIS A 20 2.79 15.14 -8.47
N LYS A 21 2.12 14.45 -9.38
CA LYS A 21 1.00 15.03 -10.12
C LYS A 21 -0.32 15.02 -9.34
N ASN A 22 -0.58 13.99 -8.54
CA ASN A 22 -1.92 13.72 -8.02
C ASN A 22 -2.02 13.76 -6.49
N LEU A 23 -0.93 13.65 -5.75
CA LEU A 23 -0.94 13.45 -4.30
C LEU A 23 -0.12 14.52 -3.53
N THR A 24 -0.10 15.74 -4.03
CA THR A 24 0.65 16.86 -3.43
C THR A 24 -0.24 17.99 -2.90
N SER A 25 -1.55 17.80 -2.91
CA SER A 25 -2.51 18.86 -2.54
C SER A 25 -2.44 19.30 -1.07
N ASN A 26 -2.04 18.41 -0.17
CA ASN A 26 -1.94 18.68 1.27
C ASN A 26 -0.51 18.85 1.75
N GLU A 27 0.44 18.23 1.06
CA GLU A 27 1.85 18.23 1.40
C GLU A 27 2.69 17.93 0.15
N MET A 28 3.74 18.69 -0.07
CA MET A 28 4.65 18.45 -1.19
C MET A 28 5.31 17.08 -1.08
N ALA A 29 5.41 16.37 -2.21
CA ALA A 29 6.20 15.16 -2.29
C ALA A 29 7.69 15.50 -2.37
N PRO A 30 8.56 14.73 -1.67
CA PRO A 30 10.00 14.87 -1.83
C PRO A 30 10.44 14.44 -3.24
N VAL A 31 11.62 14.85 -3.65
CA VAL A 31 12.28 14.27 -4.83
C VAL A 31 12.90 12.95 -4.37
N TYR A 32 12.13 11.86 -4.50
CA TYR A 32 12.49 10.53 -3.96
C TYR A 32 13.85 10.04 -4.45
N GLU A 33 14.17 10.29 -5.71
CA GLU A 33 15.41 9.83 -6.36
C GLU A 33 16.68 10.44 -5.78
N THR A 34 16.58 11.55 -5.05
CA THR A 34 17.73 12.17 -4.38
C THR A 34 18.06 11.55 -3.03
N ASP A 35 17.12 10.78 -2.44
CA ASP A 35 17.32 10.02 -1.21
C ASP A 35 17.92 8.65 -1.53
N THR A 36 19.24 8.56 -1.57
CA THR A 36 19.95 7.32 -1.94
C THR A 36 19.68 6.16 -0.99
N GLN A 37 19.52 6.44 0.31
CA GLN A 37 19.18 5.40 1.29
C GLN A 37 17.74 4.93 1.12
N GLY A 38 16.79 5.86 0.99
CA GLY A 38 15.39 5.54 0.74
C GLY A 38 15.20 4.73 -0.54
N MET A 39 15.91 5.09 -1.61
CA MET A 39 15.91 4.35 -2.87
C MET A 39 16.50 2.94 -2.73
N SER A 40 17.59 2.80 -1.97
CA SER A 40 18.20 1.48 -1.68
C SER A 40 17.22 0.59 -0.92
N ASP A 41 16.58 1.11 0.11
CA ASP A 41 15.66 0.35 0.95
C ASP A 41 14.37 -0.02 0.18
N LEU A 42 13.84 0.88 -0.64
CA LEU A 42 12.77 0.55 -1.57
C LEU A 42 13.14 -0.61 -2.50
N GLY A 43 14.35 -0.56 -3.08
CA GLY A 43 14.86 -1.63 -3.94
C GLY A 43 14.89 -2.99 -3.25
N LYS A 44 15.33 -3.05 -1.99
CA LYS A 44 15.34 -4.29 -1.19
C LYS A 44 13.93 -4.84 -0.97
N ILE A 45 12.95 -3.97 -0.66
CA ILE A 45 11.55 -4.37 -0.47
C ILE A 45 10.99 -4.96 -1.76
N LEU A 46 11.19 -4.27 -2.89
CA LEU A 46 10.71 -4.73 -4.20
C LEU A 46 11.37 -6.03 -4.65
N GLN A 47 12.59 -6.31 -4.23
CA GLN A 47 13.25 -7.57 -4.48
C GLN A 47 12.77 -8.68 -3.55
N PHE A 48 12.61 -8.38 -2.25
CA PHE A 48 12.25 -9.38 -1.25
C PHE A 48 10.83 -9.94 -1.43
N VAL A 49 9.88 -9.13 -1.93
CA VAL A 49 8.51 -9.58 -2.22
C VAL A 49 8.44 -10.71 -3.25
N MET A 50 9.48 -10.87 -4.08
CA MET A 50 9.53 -11.92 -5.09
C MET A 50 9.77 -13.32 -4.51
N ASN A 51 10.06 -13.42 -3.20
CA ASN A 51 10.33 -14.69 -2.54
C ASN A 51 9.03 -15.43 -2.21
N ASP A 52 8.74 -16.49 -2.96
CA ASP A 52 7.52 -17.28 -2.82
C ASP A 52 7.52 -18.15 -1.54
N ASP A 53 8.66 -18.44 -0.95
CA ASP A 53 8.73 -19.19 0.31
C ASP A 53 8.19 -18.37 1.49
N TYR A 54 8.36 -17.05 1.45
CA TYR A 54 7.87 -16.13 2.48
C TYR A 54 6.50 -15.53 2.16
N TYR A 55 6.21 -15.31 0.88
CA TYR A 55 4.98 -14.67 0.40
C TYR A 55 4.37 -15.49 -0.73
N PRO A 56 3.72 -16.64 -0.41
CA PRO A 56 3.26 -17.59 -1.42
C PRO A 56 2.07 -17.09 -2.24
N THR A 57 1.21 -16.25 -1.64
CA THR A 57 0.00 -15.77 -2.30
C THR A 57 0.13 -14.33 -2.79
N PHE A 58 -0.76 -13.93 -3.68
CA PHE A 58 -0.87 -12.53 -4.12
C PHE A 58 -1.18 -11.60 -2.95
N SER A 59 -2.09 -12.01 -2.05
CA SER A 59 -2.46 -11.25 -0.86
C SER A 59 -1.30 -11.08 0.12
N ASP A 60 -0.48 -12.12 0.33
CA ASP A 60 0.73 -12.04 1.15
C ASP A 60 1.72 -11.02 0.59
N LYS A 61 1.95 -11.05 -0.73
CA LYS A 61 2.84 -10.11 -1.42
C LYS A 61 2.35 -8.67 -1.32
N THR A 62 1.05 -8.47 -1.56
CA THR A 62 0.42 -7.14 -1.47
C THR A 62 0.48 -6.61 -0.05
N SER A 63 0.19 -7.45 0.94
CA SER A 63 0.30 -7.11 2.36
C SER A 63 1.72 -6.75 2.76
N TYR A 64 2.71 -7.57 2.37
CA TYR A 64 4.12 -7.28 2.64
C TYR A 64 4.55 -5.93 2.06
N LEU A 65 4.23 -5.65 0.79
CA LEU A 65 4.57 -4.39 0.15
C LEU A 65 3.98 -3.19 0.89
N LEU A 66 2.68 -3.23 1.19
CA LEU A 66 2.01 -2.11 1.84
C LEU A 66 2.51 -1.91 3.26
N CYS A 67 2.60 -2.98 4.06
CA CYS A 67 3.06 -2.90 5.44
C CYS A 67 4.53 -2.43 5.54
N SER A 68 5.39 -2.90 4.65
CA SER A 68 6.79 -2.49 4.63
C SER A 68 6.94 -1.03 4.22
N LEU A 69 6.23 -0.58 3.17
CA LEU A 69 6.37 0.77 2.63
C LEU A 69 5.67 1.83 3.48
N ALA A 70 4.45 1.55 3.99
CA ALA A 70 3.70 2.50 4.80
C ALA A 70 4.07 2.47 6.28
N GLY A 71 4.60 1.36 6.77
CA GLY A 71 4.92 1.14 8.19
C GLY A 71 6.29 1.64 8.63
N ALA A 72 7.14 2.08 7.72
CA ALA A 72 8.51 2.52 8.01
C ALA A 72 8.83 3.89 7.38
N GLN A 73 9.93 4.48 7.86
CA GLN A 73 10.42 5.80 7.45
C GLN A 73 11.66 5.63 6.54
N TYR A 74 11.47 5.09 5.33
CA TYR A 74 12.56 4.94 4.36
C TYR A 74 12.95 6.26 3.71
N PHE A 75 11.94 7.05 3.33
CA PHE A 75 12.11 8.42 2.86
C PHE A 75 11.81 9.39 4.00
N VAL A 76 12.37 10.57 3.93
CA VAL A 76 12.13 11.65 4.90
C VAL A 76 10.62 11.90 5.09
N ASN A 77 9.86 11.78 3.99
CA ASN A 77 8.43 11.99 3.98
C ASN A 77 7.79 11.22 2.79
N GLY A 78 6.47 11.06 2.80
CA GLY A 78 5.73 10.49 1.68
C GLY A 78 5.74 8.96 1.57
N ASN A 79 6.20 8.24 2.59
CA ASN A 79 6.27 6.77 2.57
C ASN A 79 4.90 6.11 2.35
N LYS A 80 3.84 6.62 3.00
CA LYS A 80 2.47 6.11 2.80
C LYS A 80 2.00 6.28 1.35
N ARG A 81 2.33 7.43 0.73
CA ARG A 81 2.01 7.69 -0.69
C ARG A 81 2.72 6.70 -1.62
N VAL A 82 3.99 6.44 -1.37
CA VAL A 82 4.75 5.41 -2.12
C VAL A 82 4.09 4.05 -1.94
N GLY A 83 3.77 3.65 -0.72
CA GLY A 83 3.10 2.38 -0.44
C GLY A 83 1.79 2.23 -1.21
N VAL A 84 0.90 3.22 -1.13
CA VAL A 84 -0.39 3.19 -1.84
C VAL A 84 -0.21 3.08 -3.35
N VAL A 85 0.67 3.90 -3.94
CA VAL A 85 0.83 3.93 -5.40
C VAL A 85 1.57 2.69 -5.93
N VAL A 86 2.52 2.14 -5.16
CA VAL A 86 3.14 0.84 -5.49
C VAL A 86 2.10 -0.27 -5.51
N ILE A 87 1.15 -0.31 -4.56
CA ILE A 87 0.07 -1.29 -4.57
C ILE A 87 -0.83 -1.11 -5.79
N LEU A 88 -1.29 0.11 -6.07
CA LEU A 88 -2.10 0.37 -7.26
C LEU A 88 -1.40 -0.09 -8.54
N ARG A 89 -0.10 0.17 -8.66
CA ARG A 89 0.70 -0.29 -9.79
C ARG A 89 0.83 -1.82 -9.83
N PHE A 90 1.03 -2.46 -8.69
CA PHE A 90 1.13 -3.92 -8.60
C PHE A 90 -0.17 -4.62 -9.01
N LEU A 91 -1.32 -4.07 -8.60
CA LEU A 91 -2.64 -4.54 -9.03
C LEU A 91 -2.82 -4.39 -10.55
N GLU A 92 -2.51 -3.20 -11.07
CA GLU A 92 -2.66 -2.87 -12.49
C GLU A 92 -1.87 -3.80 -13.40
N ILE A 93 -0.57 -3.97 -13.14
CA ILE A 93 0.30 -4.80 -14.00
C ILE A 93 -0.01 -6.30 -13.95
N ASN A 94 -0.74 -6.73 -12.92
CA ASN A 94 -1.21 -8.11 -12.77
C ASN A 94 -2.66 -8.30 -13.20
N ASN A 95 -3.30 -7.29 -13.80
CA ASN A 95 -4.70 -7.31 -14.21
C ASN A 95 -5.65 -7.72 -13.06
N VAL A 96 -5.34 -7.29 -11.84
CA VAL A 96 -6.22 -7.54 -10.70
C VAL A 96 -7.36 -6.55 -10.73
N HIS A 97 -8.56 -7.07 -10.89
CA HIS A 97 -9.77 -6.26 -10.87
C HIS A 97 -10.21 -6.00 -9.44
N LEU A 98 -10.48 -4.73 -9.17
CA LEU A 98 -10.96 -4.29 -7.87
C LEU A 98 -12.44 -4.64 -7.74
N SER A 99 -12.85 -5.14 -6.58
CA SER A 99 -14.26 -5.39 -6.29
C SER A 99 -15.08 -4.10 -6.45
N ALA A 100 -16.35 -4.25 -6.82
CA ALA A 100 -17.26 -3.11 -6.97
C ALA A 100 -17.78 -2.57 -5.62
N LEU A 101 -16.96 -2.62 -4.57
CA LEU A 101 -17.31 -2.13 -3.25
C LEU A 101 -17.36 -0.59 -3.21
N THR A 102 -18.35 -0.08 -2.51
CA THR A 102 -18.46 1.35 -2.21
C THR A 102 -17.48 1.75 -1.11
N GLU A 103 -17.19 3.04 -0.98
CA GLU A 103 -16.37 3.57 0.11
C GLU A 103 -16.92 3.18 1.49
N GLN A 104 -18.24 3.20 1.67
CA GLN A 104 -18.88 2.81 2.94
C GLN A 104 -18.70 1.33 3.27
N GLN A 105 -18.71 0.46 2.25
CA GLN A 105 -18.42 -0.97 2.44
C GLN A 105 -16.97 -1.20 2.83
N PHE A 106 -16.02 -0.50 2.20
CA PHE A 106 -14.61 -0.53 2.61
C PHE A 106 -14.41 0.00 4.02
N GLN A 107 -15.09 1.08 4.40
CA GLN A 107 -15.06 1.61 5.76
C GLN A 107 -15.53 0.56 6.78
N THR A 108 -16.61 -0.15 6.48
CA THR A 108 -17.14 -1.23 7.33
C THR A 108 -16.13 -2.35 7.49
N ILE A 109 -15.55 -2.85 6.39
CA ILE A 109 -14.55 -3.91 6.40
C ILE A 109 -13.35 -3.50 7.24
N LEU A 110 -12.83 -2.28 7.03
CA LEU A 110 -11.67 -1.77 7.75
C LEU A 110 -11.96 -1.62 9.26
N SER A 111 -13.16 -1.16 9.63
CA SER A 111 -13.55 -0.97 11.03
C SER A 111 -13.67 -2.31 11.79
N ILE A 112 -14.01 -3.39 11.11
CA ILE A 112 -14.03 -4.74 11.71
C ILE A 112 -12.59 -5.21 12.01
N ALA A 113 -11.68 -5.03 11.06
CA ALA A 113 -10.29 -5.44 11.23
C ALA A 113 -9.50 -4.53 12.19
N PHE A 114 -9.80 -3.23 12.18
CA PHE A 114 -9.12 -2.20 12.95
C PHE A 114 -10.11 -1.23 13.60
N PRO A 115 -10.80 -1.64 14.66
CA PRO A 115 -11.89 -0.86 15.27
C PRO A 115 -11.44 0.47 15.90
N ALA A 116 -10.15 0.62 16.24
CA ALA A 116 -9.61 1.88 16.76
C ALA A 116 -9.38 2.95 15.66
N HIS A 117 -9.47 2.58 14.38
CA HIS A 117 -9.30 3.53 13.29
C HIS A 117 -10.60 4.27 12.95
N ALA A 118 -10.57 5.58 13.02
CA ALA A 118 -11.62 6.42 12.43
C ALA A 118 -11.31 6.66 10.95
N TRP A 119 -12.28 6.40 10.08
CA TRP A 119 -12.11 6.62 8.65
C TRP A 119 -11.82 8.08 8.33
N GLU A 120 -10.73 8.31 7.60
CA GLU A 120 -10.33 9.64 7.17
C GLU A 120 -10.81 9.91 5.75
N HIS A 121 -11.70 10.88 5.62
CA HIS A 121 -12.18 11.34 4.32
C HIS A 121 -11.16 12.30 3.71
N ASN A 122 -10.66 11.96 2.53
CA ASN A 122 -9.82 12.84 1.75
C ASN A 122 -10.58 13.30 0.49
N ARG A 123 -10.98 14.58 0.47
CA ARG A 123 -11.74 15.18 -0.65
C ARG A 123 -11.07 15.11 -2.02
N HIS A 124 -9.76 14.85 -2.05
CA HIS A 124 -8.98 14.70 -3.28
C HIS A 124 -8.93 13.26 -3.78
N ILE A 125 -9.34 12.30 -2.95
CA ILE A 125 -9.38 10.88 -3.30
C ILE A 125 -10.84 10.51 -3.58
N ARG A 126 -11.20 10.39 -4.86
CA ARG A 126 -12.57 10.05 -5.28
C ARG A 126 -12.79 8.56 -5.53
N ASN A 127 -11.71 7.83 -5.76
CA ASN A 127 -11.78 6.40 -6.02
C ASN A 127 -11.89 5.64 -4.69
N PRO A 128 -12.92 4.78 -4.48
CA PRO A 128 -13.12 4.05 -3.23
C PRO A 128 -11.93 3.16 -2.85
N HIS A 129 -11.24 2.55 -3.83
CA HIS A 129 -10.06 1.72 -3.56
C HIS A 129 -8.87 2.54 -3.11
N ALA A 130 -8.65 3.70 -3.73
CA ALA A 130 -7.59 4.61 -3.30
C ALA A 130 -7.88 5.16 -1.89
N ALA A 131 -9.15 5.44 -1.56
CA ALA A 131 -9.56 5.84 -0.22
C ALA A 131 -9.33 4.73 0.80
N PHE A 132 -9.66 3.48 0.45
CA PHE A 132 -9.38 2.30 1.28
C PHE A 132 -7.88 2.11 1.53
N LEU A 133 -7.06 2.11 0.49
CA LEU A 133 -5.61 1.97 0.61
C LEU A 133 -4.98 3.12 1.41
N TYR A 134 -5.47 4.34 1.25
CA TYR A 134 -5.05 5.49 2.03
C TYR A 134 -5.31 5.29 3.53
N ASN A 135 -6.54 4.90 3.89
CA ASN A 135 -6.90 4.63 5.28
C ASN A 135 -6.12 3.44 5.85
N LEU A 136 -5.92 2.39 5.07
CA LEU A 136 -5.12 1.24 5.47
C LEU A 136 -3.64 1.63 5.70
N ALA A 137 -3.07 2.49 4.86
CA ALA A 137 -1.72 3.02 5.05
C ALA A 137 -1.59 3.87 6.34
N ILE A 138 -2.64 4.61 6.72
CA ILE A 138 -2.67 5.34 7.99
C ILE A 138 -2.67 4.36 9.18
N VAL A 139 -3.50 3.32 9.12
CA VAL A 139 -3.51 2.26 10.15
C VAL A 139 -2.13 1.64 10.30
N ILE A 140 -1.52 1.23 9.20
CA ILE A 140 -0.19 0.60 9.19
C ILE A 140 0.88 1.51 9.79
N GLY A 141 0.82 2.80 9.51
CA GLY A 141 1.76 3.80 10.04
C GLY A 141 1.57 4.15 11.51
N ASP A 142 0.44 3.75 12.13
CA ASP A 142 0.10 4.07 13.52
C ASP A 142 -0.10 2.80 14.36
N LYS A 143 0.95 2.40 15.06
CA LYS A 143 0.94 1.17 15.88
C LYS A 143 -0.18 1.14 16.93
N ALA A 144 -0.59 2.29 17.46
CA ALA A 144 -1.68 2.36 18.42
C ALA A 144 -3.03 1.88 17.85
N ARG A 145 -3.20 1.96 16.54
CA ARG A 145 -4.42 1.53 15.84
C ARG A 145 -4.45 0.03 15.50
N TRP A 146 -3.33 -0.68 15.63
CA TRP A 146 -3.29 -2.13 15.34
C TRP A 146 -3.93 -2.98 16.43
N GLY A 147 -3.89 -2.53 17.68
CA GLY A 147 -4.23 -3.33 18.84
C GLY A 147 -3.21 -4.45 19.14
N THR A 148 -2.05 -4.44 18.47
CA THR A 148 -0.92 -5.34 18.65
C THR A 148 0.37 -4.66 18.20
N ASN A 149 1.50 -5.06 18.78
CA ASN A 149 2.84 -4.66 18.33
C ASN A 149 3.49 -5.70 17.40
N ASP A 150 2.78 -6.78 17.08
CA ASP A 150 3.28 -7.86 16.24
C ASP A 150 3.04 -7.53 14.76
N PHE A 151 4.14 -7.27 14.05
CA PHE A 151 4.12 -6.96 12.62
C PHE A 151 3.64 -8.13 11.75
N SER A 152 3.86 -9.37 12.19
CA SER A 152 3.35 -10.55 11.48
C SER A 152 1.84 -10.61 11.54
N GLN A 153 1.25 -10.36 12.71
CA GLN A 153 -0.21 -10.30 12.86
C GLN A 153 -0.83 -9.15 12.05
N LEU A 154 -0.15 -8.00 11.96
CA LEU A 154 -0.58 -6.91 11.10
C LEU A 154 -0.62 -7.35 9.62
N LYS A 155 0.44 -7.98 9.12
CA LYS A 155 0.49 -8.47 7.74
C LYS A 155 -0.62 -9.50 7.45
N GLU A 156 -0.88 -10.41 8.37
CA GLU A 156 -1.96 -11.40 8.24
C GLU A 156 -3.34 -10.73 8.15
N ARG A 157 -3.61 -9.74 8.99
CA ARG A 157 -4.86 -8.96 8.91
C ARG A 157 -5.00 -8.21 7.60
N VAL A 158 -3.93 -7.60 7.13
CA VAL A 158 -3.91 -6.87 5.86
C VAL A 158 -4.07 -7.83 4.68
N ALA A 159 -3.43 -9.01 4.70
CA ALA A 159 -3.60 -10.03 3.67
C ALA A 159 -5.06 -10.51 3.60
N ALA A 160 -5.69 -10.78 4.74
CA ALA A 160 -7.11 -11.16 4.79
C ALA A 160 -8.03 -10.07 4.21
N LEU A 161 -7.73 -8.78 4.46
CA LEU A 161 -8.48 -7.68 3.83
C LEU A 161 -8.34 -7.68 2.30
N PHE A 162 -7.14 -7.96 1.78
CA PHE A 162 -6.93 -8.03 0.34
C PHE A 162 -7.62 -9.22 -0.31
N GLU A 163 -7.67 -10.39 0.34
CA GLU A 163 -8.41 -11.55 -0.14
C GLU A 163 -9.91 -11.27 -0.31
N HIS A 164 -10.49 -10.45 0.56
CA HIS A 164 -11.89 -10.05 0.47
C HIS A 164 -12.15 -8.86 -0.46
N SER A 165 -11.12 -8.11 -0.81
CA SER A 165 -11.27 -6.85 -1.54
C SER A 165 -10.88 -6.95 -3.01
N TYR A 166 -10.09 -7.94 -3.39
CA TYR A 166 -9.56 -8.09 -4.74
C TYR A 166 -9.75 -9.49 -5.30
N PHE A 167 -9.88 -9.58 -6.60
CA PHE A 167 -9.89 -10.84 -7.35
C PHE A 167 -8.99 -10.70 -8.58
N VAL A 168 -8.51 -11.84 -9.05
CA VAL A 168 -7.67 -11.96 -10.25
C VAL A 168 -8.49 -12.65 -11.32
N GLU A 169 -8.59 -12.06 -12.52
CA GLU A 169 -9.17 -12.69 -13.70
C GLU A 169 -8.21 -13.69 -14.36
#